data_5f94baa933c522b192264a2648fece24
#
_entry.id   5f94baa933c522b192264a2648fece24
#
_cell.length_a   1.000
_cell.length_b   1.000
_cell.length_c   1.000
_cell.angle_alpha   90.00
_cell.angle_beta   90.00
_cell.angle_gamma   90.00
#
_symmetry.space_group_name_H-M   'P 1'
#
loop_
_entity.id
_entity.type
_entity.pdbx_description
1 polymer ?
#
loop_
_entity_poly.entity_id
_entity_poly.type
_entity_poly.pdbx_seq_one_letter_code
_entity_poly.pdbx_strand_id
1 'polypeptide(L)'
;MDYVYVTEGNIFEIIKVLRERGLDSIIREAVRNGTTYIGASAGAMIAGESIQEALDFEKNSAGITDYKGLELFDGIIIPHYTPTQIKRYIQNSPGLYEKYNNIYSVSNEKVSVIEKLVSK
;
A
#
# COMPACT_ATOMS: atom_id res chain seq x y z
N MET A 1 -7.12 -3.67 -20.18
CA MET A 1 -7.28 -2.66 -19.11
C MET A 1 -5.97 -1.90 -18.99
N ASP A 2 -6.01 -0.58 -19.20
CA ASP A 2 -4.79 0.22 -19.29
C ASP A 2 -4.28 0.66 -17.92
N TYR A 3 -5.17 0.93 -16.99
CA TYR A 3 -4.79 1.27 -15.62
C TYR A 3 -5.92 0.96 -14.64
N VAL A 4 -5.53 0.82 -13.36
CA VAL A 4 -6.43 0.66 -12.23
C VAL A 4 -6.21 1.85 -11.31
N TYR A 5 -7.28 2.49 -10.88
CA TYR A 5 -7.23 3.62 -9.97
C TYR A 5 -7.98 3.30 -8.68
N VAL A 6 -7.28 3.36 -7.55
CA VAL A 6 -7.87 3.16 -6.23
C VAL A 6 -7.65 4.41 -5.39
N THR A 7 -8.72 4.93 -4.83
CA THR A 7 -8.74 6.20 -4.14
C THR A 7 -8.80 6.05 -2.62
N GLU A 8 -9.23 7.11 -1.95
CA GLU A 8 -9.33 7.19 -0.49
C GLU A 8 -10.41 6.29 0.07
N GLY A 9 -10.31 6.05 1.36
CA GLY A 9 -11.25 5.27 2.14
C GLY A 9 -10.55 4.66 3.34
N ASN A 10 -11.25 3.85 4.10
CA ASN A 10 -10.64 3.10 5.17
C ASN A 10 -9.81 1.96 4.56
N ILE A 11 -8.52 1.95 4.86
CA ILE A 11 -7.56 1.00 4.30
C ILE A 11 -8.01 -0.45 4.49
N PHE A 12 -8.46 -0.78 5.68
CA PHE A 12 -8.84 -2.15 6.04
C PHE A 12 -10.14 -2.58 5.36
N GLU A 13 -11.09 -1.66 5.23
CA GLU A 13 -12.34 -1.93 4.53
C GLU A 13 -12.13 -2.11 3.03
N ILE A 14 -11.26 -1.30 2.43
CA ILE A 14 -10.94 -1.43 1.01
C ILE A 14 -10.35 -2.81 0.73
N ILE A 15 -9.35 -3.23 1.51
CA ILE A 15 -8.72 -4.52 1.27
C ILE A 15 -9.71 -5.68 1.49
N LYS A 16 -10.60 -5.55 2.47
CA LYS A 16 -11.62 -6.55 2.72
C LYS A 16 -12.55 -6.72 1.52
N VAL A 17 -13.06 -5.60 0.99
CA VAL A 17 -13.96 -5.63 -0.17
C VAL A 17 -13.25 -6.21 -1.38
N LEU A 18 -12.00 -5.83 -1.63
CA LEU A 18 -11.25 -6.36 -2.76
C LEU A 18 -11.08 -7.87 -2.65
N ARG A 19 -10.79 -8.38 -1.46
CA ARG A 19 -10.64 -9.83 -1.23
C ARG A 19 -11.96 -10.57 -1.41
N GLU A 20 -13.03 -10.05 -0.83
CA GLU A 20 -14.35 -10.68 -0.91
C GLU A 20 -14.85 -10.80 -2.35
N ARG A 21 -14.48 -9.86 -3.21
CA ARG A 21 -14.88 -9.86 -4.61
C ARG A 21 -13.84 -10.48 -5.54
N GLY A 22 -12.73 -10.97 -5.00
CA GLY A 22 -11.65 -11.53 -5.80
C GLY A 22 -10.89 -10.50 -6.63
N LEU A 23 -11.10 -9.21 -6.37
CA LEU A 23 -10.47 -8.14 -7.14
C LEU A 23 -8.99 -7.99 -6.85
N ASP A 24 -8.53 -8.38 -5.66
CA ASP A 24 -7.10 -8.35 -5.30
C ASP A 24 -6.27 -9.21 -6.28
N SER A 25 -6.73 -10.42 -6.56
CA SER A 25 -6.06 -11.30 -7.52
C SER A 25 -6.12 -10.77 -8.93
N ILE A 26 -7.26 -10.20 -9.33
CA ILE A 26 -7.45 -9.61 -10.66
C ILE A 26 -6.51 -8.43 -10.85
N ILE A 27 -6.37 -7.56 -9.85
CA ILE A 27 -5.48 -6.41 -9.91
C ILE A 27 -4.02 -6.87 -10.00
N ARG A 28 -3.60 -7.83 -9.19
CA ARG A 28 -2.24 -8.37 -9.24
C ARG A 28 -1.91 -8.91 -10.63
N GLU A 29 -2.82 -9.69 -11.19
CA GLU A 29 -2.63 -10.27 -12.51
C GLU A 29 -2.57 -9.19 -13.60
N ALA A 30 -3.45 -8.20 -13.53
CA ALA A 30 -3.47 -7.09 -14.49
C ALA A 30 -2.15 -6.30 -14.44
N VAL A 31 -1.65 -5.99 -13.25
CA VAL A 31 -0.39 -5.26 -13.09
C VAL A 31 0.79 -6.08 -13.60
N ARG A 32 0.79 -7.38 -13.32
CA ARG A 32 1.81 -8.29 -13.83
C ARG A 32 1.85 -8.29 -15.36
N ASN A 33 0.70 -8.11 -16.00
CA ASN A 33 0.56 -8.09 -17.45
C ASN A 33 0.69 -6.69 -18.07
N GLY A 34 1.15 -5.71 -17.30
CA GLY A 34 1.47 -4.39 -17.83
C GLY A 34 0.48 -3.28 -17.52
N THR A 35 -0.60 -3.56 -16.80
CA THR A 35 -1.54 -2.54 -16.35
C THR A 35 -0.87 -1.64 -15.31
N THR A 36 -1.05 -0.33 -15.45
CA THR A 36 -0.54 0.63 -14.48
C THR A 36 -1.50 0.75 -13.31
N TYR A 37 -0.97 0.67 -12.10
CA TYR A 37 -1.74 0.89 -10.88
C TYR A 37 -1.53 2.32 -10.39
N ILE A 38 -2.62 3.03 -10.14
CA ILE A 38 -2.59 4.37 -9.60
C ILE A 38 -3.31 4.34 -8.25
N GLY A 39 -2.58 4.62 -7.19
CA GLY A 39 -3.14 4.65 -5.84
C GLY A 39 -3.05 6.03 -5.23
N ALA A 40 -4.14 6.49 -4.61
CA ALA A 40 -4.18 7.74 -3.88
C ALA A 40 -4.55 7.44 -2.43
N SER A 41 -3.78 7.97 -1.48
CA SER A 41 -4.06 7.83 -0.05
C SER A 41 -4.10 6.36 0.39
N ALA A 42 -5.26 5.86 0.85
CA ALA A 42 -5.44 4.45 1.20
C ALA A 42 -5.12 3.53 0.02
N GLY A 43 -5.50 3.95 -1.20
CA GLY A 43 -5.20 3.20 -2.41
C GLY A 43 -3.72 3.06 -2.68
N ALA A 44 -2.90 4.05 -2.29
CA ALA A 44 -1.45 3.93 -2.39
C ALA A 44 -0.91 2.93 -1.38
N MET A 45 -1.38 2.98 -0.15
CA MET A 45 -0.87 2.10 0.92
C MET A 45 -1.16 0.62 0.67
N ILE A 46 -2.33 0.30 0.12
CA ILE A 46 -2.68 -1.10 -0.15
C ILE A 46 -1.84 -1.74 -1.25
N ALA A 47 -1.14 -0.94 -2.06
CA ALA A 47 -0.30 -1.46 -3.14
C ALA A 47 0.92 -2.22 -2.65
N GLY A 48 1.39 -1.95 -1.43
CA GLY A 48 2.56 -2.58 -0.85
C GLY A 48 2.33 -4.00 -0.36
N GLU A 49 3.34 -4.52 0.30
CA GLU A 49 3.27 -5.90 0.81
C GLU A 49 2.50 -6.02 2.12
N SER A 50 2.35 -4.93 2.88
CA SER A 50 1.64 -4.96 4.16
C SER A 50 0.94 -3.64 4.45
N ILE A 51 -0.21 -3.72 5.12
CA ILE A 51 -0.94 -2.55 5.63
C ILE A 51 -0.95 -2.53 7.16
N GLN A 52 -0.14 -3.36 7.81
CA GLN A 52 -0.12 -3.46 9.26
C GLN A 52 0.22 -2.12 9.93
N GLU A 53 1.08 -1.33 9.31
CA GLU A 53 1.51 -0.05 9.85
C GLU A 53 0.38 0.98 9.88
N ALA A 54 -0.69 0.77 9.11
CA ALA A 54 -1.87 1.62 9.15
C ALA A 54 -2.61 1.58 10.49
N LEU A 55 -2.39 0.53 11.29
CA LEU A 55 -3.00 0.43 12.62
C LEU A 55 -2.60 1.59 13.55
N ASP A 56 -1.50 2.27 13.26
CA ASP A 56 -1.04 3.40 14.05
C ASP A 56 -1.87 4.66 13.84
N PHE A 57 -2.60 4.76 12.73
CA PHE A 57 -3.34 5.97 12.41
C PHE A 57 -4.75 5.72 11.87
N GLU A 58 -5.16 4.49 11.70
CA GLU A 58 -6.48 4.18 11.16
C GLU A 58 -7.08 2.98 11.90
N LYS A 59 -8.38 3.06 12.14
CA LYS A 59 -9.09 1.99 12.85
C LYS A 59 -9.39 0.83 11.89
N ASN A 60 -9.08 -0.38 12.33
CA ASN A 60 -9.44 -1.60 11.61
C ASN A 60 -10.93 -1.91 11.81
N SER A 61 -11.79 -1.10 11.20
CA SER A 61 -13.24 -1.26 11.30
C SER A 61 -13.75 -2.50 10.58
N ALA A 62 -12.96 -3.04 9.66
CA ALA A 62 -13.31 -4.26 8.93
C ALA A 62 -13.02 -5.53 9.73
N GLY A 63 -12.23 -5.43 10.79
CA GLY A 63 -11.87 -6.57 11.64
C GLY A 63 -11.00 -7.61 10.94
N ILE A 64 -10.19 -7.22 9.95
CA ILE A 64 -9.32 -8.16 9.27
C ILE A 64 -8.14 -8.53 10.16
N THR A 65 -7.58 -9.70 9.93
CA THR A 65 -6.42 -10.21 10.68
C THR A 65 -5.22 -10.48 9.78
N ASP A 66 -5.43 -10.60 8.49
CA ASP A 66 -4.37 -10.73 7.50
C ASP A 66 -4.10 -9.35 6.91
N TYR A 67 -2.94 -8.78 7.21
CA TYR A 67 -2.58 -7.42 6.84
C TYR A 67 -1.78 -7.33 5.53
N LYS A 68 -1.79 -8.35 4.71
CA LYS A 68 -1.14 -8.29 3.40
C LYS A 68 -1.83 -7.26 2.51
N GLY A 69 -1.02 -6.46 1.81
CA GLY A 69 -1.50 -5.58 0.77
C GLY A 69 -1.66 -6.31 -0.56
N LEU A 70 -1.72 -5.55 -1.63
CA LEU A 70 -1.83 -6.13 -2.99
C LEU A 70 -0.51 -6.72 -3.47
N GLU A 71 0.58 -6.44 -2.79
CA GLU A 71 1.91 -6.97 -3.11
C GLU A 71 2.36 -6.65 -4.53
N LEU A 72 2.07 -5.43 -4.98
CA LEU A 72 2.45 -4.98 -6.33
C LEU A 72 3.94 -4.66 -6.44
N PHE A 73 4.61 -4.44 -5.32
CA PHE A 73 6.04 -4.22 -5.24
C PHE A 73 6.57 -4.69 -3.89
N ASP A 74 7.88 -4.78 -3.77
CA ASP A 74 8.55 -5.23 -2.54
C ASP A 74 8.80 -4.04 -1.61
N GLY A 75 7.94 -3.87 -0.62
CA GLY A 75 8.03 -2.78 0.33
C GLY A 75 6.67 -2.27 0.78
N ILE A 76 6.68 -1.14 1.46
CA ILE A 76 5.46 -0.49 1.94
C ILE A 76 5.44 0.98 1.55
N ILE A 77 4.23 1.54 1.49
CA ILE A 77 4.01 2.96 1.28
C ILE A 77 3.35 3.54 2.52
N ILE A 78 3.87 4.65 3.01
CA ILE A 78 3.29 5.40 4.13
C ILE A 78 2.88 6.76 3.59
N PRO A 79 1.59 6.97 3.31
CA PRO A 79 1.09 8.22 2.75
C PRO A 79 0.83 9.28 3.83
N HIS A 80 0.70 10.54 3.42
CA HIS A 80 0.30 11.68 4.25
C HIS A 80 1.30 12.14 5.31
N TYR A 81 2.49 11.60 5.35
CA TYR A 81 3.45 11.99 6.37
C TYR A 81 4.41 13.06 5.87
N THR A 82 4.65 14.06 6.72
CA THR A 82 5.76 14.99 6.53
C THR A 82 7.07 14.26 6.85
N PRO A 83 8.24 14.80 6.40
CA PRO A 83 9.53 14.18 6.76
C PRO A 83 9.72 14.01 8.27
N THR A 84 9.27 14.97 9.07
CA THR A 84 9.35 14.90 10.53
C THR A 84 8.50 13.76 11.09
N GLN A 85 7.29 13.61 10.58
CA GLN A 85 6.39 12.53 11.00
C GLN A 85 6.94 11.15 10.62
N ILE A 86 7.51 11.03 9.43
CA ILE A 86 8.14 9.77 8.99
C ILE A 86 9.30 9.40 9.91
N LYS A 87 10.16 10.37 10.25
CA LYS A 87 11.27 10.15 11.14
C LYS A 87 10.80 9.65 12.51
N ARG A 88 9.76 10.29 13.06
CA ARG A 88 9.17 9.89 14.34
C ARG A 88 8.58 8.49 14.26
N TYR A 89 7.88 8.20 13.20
CA TYR A 89 7.28 6.88 12.97
C TYR A 89 8.34 5.79 12.95
N ILE A 90 9.42 5.99 12.23
CA ILE A 90 10.53 5.05 12.13
C ILE A 90 11.18 4.84 13.50
N GLN A 91 11.37 5.92 14.28
CA GLN A 91 11.93 5.84 15.62
C GLN A 91 11.04 5.03 16.58
N ASN A 92 9.71 5.13 16.41
CA ASN A 92 8.74 4.43 17.24
C ASN A 92 8.44 3.01 16.76
N SER A 93 8.99 2.62 15.62
CA SER A 93 8.77 1.30 15.02
C SER A 93 10.11 0.62 14.77
N PRO A 94 10.83 0.24 15.85
CA PRO A 94 12.13 -0.42 15.68
C PRO A 94 11.96 -1.71 14.89
N GLY A 95 12.91 -1.98 14.01
CA GLY A 95 12.87 -3.14 13.16
C GLY A 95 12.13 -2.93 11.83
N LEU A 96 11.58 -1.73 11.59
CA LEU A 96 10.84 -1.46 10.35
C LEU A 96 11.71 -1.67 9.11
N TYR A 97 12.95 -1.18 9.13
CA TYR A 97 13.88 -1.34 8.01
C TYR A 97 14.39 -2.76 7.84
N GLU A 98 14.39 -3.55 8.91
CA GLU A 98 14.77 -4.95 8.82
C GLU A 98 13.62 -5.80 8.29
N LYS A 99 12.38 -5.32 8.48
CA LYS A 99 11.19 -6.04 8.06
C LYS A 99 10.86 -5.85 6.58
N TYR A 100 11.14 -4.65 6.04
CA TYR A 100 10.80 -4.32 4.66
C TYR A 100 12.03 -3.84 3.90
N ASN A 101 12.17 -4.32 2.66
CA ASN A 101 13.29 -3.93 1.79
C ASN A 101 13.20 -2.47 1.36
N ASN A 102 11.98 -1.98 1.16
CA ASN A 102 11.75 -0.61 0.69
C ASN A 102 10.63 0.03 1.48
N ILE A 103 10.84 1.27 1.91
CA ILE A 103 9.82 2.08 2.56
C ILE A 103 9.72 3.38 1.81
N TYR A 104 8.54 3.65 1.27
CA TYR A 104 8.26 4.87 0.50
C TYR A 104 7.32 5.77 1.31
N SER A 105 7.65 7.05 1.39
CA SER A 105 6.75 8.05 1.95
C SER A 105 6.24 8.95 0.84
N VAL A 106 4.95 9.20 0.84
CA VAL A 106 4.31 10.02 -0.19
C VAL A 106 3.48 11.10 0.48
N SER A 107 3.78 12.37 0.18
CA SER A 107 2.98 13.50 0.64
C SER A 107 1.80 13.72 -0.29
N ASN A 108 0.79 14.48 0.18
CA ASN A 108 -0.39 14.79 -0.62
C ASN A 108 -0.09 15.55 -1.91
N GLU A 109 1.05 16.21 -1.99
CA GLU A 109 1.41 17.09 -3.09
C GLU A 109 2.37 16.46 -4.10
N LYS A 110 2.80 15.22 -3.85
CA LYS A 110 3.80 14.56 -4.69
C LYS A 110 3.31 13.24 -5.22
N VAL A 111 3.72 12.96 -6.45
CA VAL A 111 3.51 11.66 -7.08
C VAL A 111 4.83 10.92 -7.08
N SER A 112 4.81 9.69 -6.61
CA SER A 112 5.95 8.78 -6.67
C SER A 112 5.66 7.68 -7.69
N VAL A 113 6.63 7.42 -8.55
CA VAL A 113 6.53 6.33 -9.52
C VAL A 113 7.42 5.20 -9.06
N ILE A 114 6.83 4.03 -8.86
CA ILE A 114 7.56 2.83 -8.46
C ILE A 114 7.49 1.86 -9.64
N GLU A 115 8.62 1.58 -10.23
CA GLU A 115 8.71 0.62 -11.32
C GLU A 115 9.23 -0.70 -10.77
N LYS A 116 8.50 -1.77 -11.08
CA LYS A 116 8.94 -3.11 -10.77
C LYS A 116 9.37 -3.78 -12.06
N LEU A 117 10.64 -4.17 -12.10
CA LEU A 117 11.12 -5.01 -13.18
C LEU A 117 10.55 -6.42 -12.98
N VAL A 118 9.63 -6.78 -13.86
CA VAL A 118 9.07 -8.13 -13.86
C VAL A 118 9.99 -8.98 -14.72
N SER A 119 10.73 -9.88 -14.11
CA SER A 119 11.44 -10.89 -14.87
C SER A 119 10.39 -11.89 -15.37
N LYS A 120 10.30 -11.97 -16.65
CA LYS A 120 9.42 -12.94 -17.27
C LYS A 120 10.06 -14.32 -17.29
#